data_1089ed1e6f9f4c613ed57e1a237e8878
#
_entry.id   1089ed1e6f9f4c613ed57e1a237e8878
#
_cell.length_a   1.000
_cell.length_b   1.000
_cell.length_c   1.000
_cell.angle_alpha   90.00
_cell.angle_beta   90.00
_cell.angle_gamma   90.00
#
_symmetry.space_group_name_H-M   'P 1'
#
loop_
_entity.id
_entity.type
_entity.pdbx_description
1 polymer ?
#
loop_
_entity_poly.entity_id
_entity_poly.type
_entity_poly.pdbx_seq_one_letter_code
_entity_poly.pdbx_strand_id
1 'polypeptide(L)'
;EAALTAVPASSDLAWAIVQMRAGERIVINEALIAAYQRASSPHSIRALKSDTEAFDGWCRRMNRIALPVSAETVADYLDARAGKGSRPASLSRYKASIAKIHQLLDLKDPTPAPLFKLRLQAVRREKGAAQKQARPLRFKGPVRDVERDKARGLNIRALLENCGDDLPGLRDRALLSAAYDTGLRASELVAASTEHIEAIDPEARLLQILRSKGDQDGEGATAYLSPRSV
;
A
#
# COMPACT_ATOMS: atom_id res chain seq x y z
N GLU A 1 2.54 23.82 -26.84
CA GLU A 1 3.14 22.89 -25.85
C GLU A 1 4.15 23.67 -25.01
N ALA A 2 3.78 23.99 -23.77
CA ALA A 2 4.70 24.60 -22.83
C ALA A 2 5.68 23.54 -22.33
N ALA A 3 6.95 23.67 -22.70
CA ALA A 3 8.01 22.79 -22.25
C ALA A 3 8.26 23.00 -20.75
N LEU A 4 8.15 21.96 -19.96
CA LEU A 4 8.66 21.91 -18.59
C LEU A 4 10.17 22.14 -18.64
N THR A 5 10.67 23.08 -17.85
CA THR A 5 12.12 23.37 -17.80
C THR A 5 12.84 22.12 -17.31
N ALA A 6 13.85 21.68 -18.04
CA ALA A 6 14.57 20.45 -17.80
C ALA A 6 15.08 20.33 -16.36
N VAL A 7 14.63 19.29 -15.67
CA VAL A 7 15.14 18.85 -14.38
C VAL A 7 16.16 17.75 -14.65
N PRO A 8 17.34 17.76 -14.06
CA PRO A 8 18.21 16.60 -14.09
C PRO A 8 17.47 15.42 -13.46
N ALA A 9 17.55 14.27 -14.09
CA ALA A 9 16.85 13.04 -13.71
C ALA A 9 17.39 12.46 -12.40
N SER A 10 17.15 13.12 -11.26
CA SER A 10 17.63 12.65 -9.95
C SER A 10 16.70 11.68 -9.27
N SER A 11 15.44 11.55 -9.74
CA SER A 11 14.52 10.55 -9.18
C SER A 11 13.40 10.16 -10.16
N ASP A 12 13.00 8.91 -10.08
CA ASP A 12 11.88 8.35 -10.86
C ASP A 12 10.55 9.12 -10.69
N LEU A 13 10.28 9.69 -9.50
CA LEU A 13 9.08 10.47 -9.24
C LEU A 13 9.15 11.86 -9.88
N ALA A 14 10.28 12.56 -9.74
CA ALA A 14 10.46 13.87 -10.35
C ALA A 14 10.32 13.78 -11.87
N TRP A 15 10.91 12.74 -12.47
CA TRP A 15 10.80 12.50 -13.90
C TRP A 15 9.35 12.24 -14.33
N ALA A 16 8.59 11.43 -13.57
CA ALA A 16 7.17 11.16 -13.86
C ALA A 16 6.33 12.46 -13.81
N ILE A 17 6.61 13.35 -12.86
CA ILE A 17 5.95 14.65 -12.74
C ILE A 17 6.28 15.56 -13.94
N VAL A 18 7.56 15.62 -14.35
CA VAL A 18 8.01 16.43 -15.49
C VAL A 18 7.33 16.01 -16.80
N GLN A 19 7.06 14.73 -16.96
CA GLN A 19 6.40 14.19 -18.16
C GLN A 19 4.89 14.42 -18.21
N MET A 20 4.26 14.89 -17.12
CA MET A 20 2.81 15.13 -17.11
C MET A 20 2.40 16.22 -18.09
N ARG A 21 1.24 16.03 -18.72
CA ARG A 21 0.65 17.01 -19.65
C ARG A 21 0.22 18.27 -18.89
N ALA A 22 1.00 19.32 -19.00
CA ALA A 22 0.71 20.61 -18.40
C ALA A 22 0.01 21.56 -19.39
N GLY A 23 -0.95 22.34 -18.88
CA GLY A 23 -1.64 23.39 -19.64
C GLY A 23 -0.90 24.74 -19.62
N GLU A 24 -0.01 24.90 -18.65
CA GLU A 24 0.79 26.10 -18.45
C GLU A 24 2.19 25.74 -17.97
N ARG A 25 3.09 26.72 -17.92
CA ARG A 25 4.44 26.51 -17.40
C ARG A 25 4.39 26.31 -15.88
N ILE A 26 4.83 25.15 -15.40
CA ILE A 26 4.89 24.82 -13.98
C ILE A 26 6.35 24.85 -13.54
N VAL A 27 6.62 25.59 -12.46
CA VAL A 27 7.94 25.64 -11.82
C VAL A 27 8.04 24.46 -10.83
N ILE A 28 9.05 23.61 -11.00
CA ILE A 28 9.25 22.46 -10.14
C ILE A 28 10.20 22.83 -9.01
N ASN A 29 9.76 22.68 -7.78
CA ASN A 29 10.59 22.80 -6.60
C ASN A 29 11.28 21.46 -6.29
N GLU A 30 12.47 21.29 -6.86
CA GLU A 30 13.26 20.06 -6.68
C GLU A 30 13.60 19.76 -5.21
N ALA A 31 13.87 20.81 -4.43
CA ALA A 31 14.18 20.66 -3.01
C ALA A 31 12.98 20.09 -2.23
N LEU A 32 11.76 20.53 -2.56
CA LEU A 32 10.53 20.02 -1.95
C LEU A 32 10.27 18.55 -2.33
N ILE A 33 10.45 18.20 -3.61
CA ILE A 33 10.30 16.80 -4.06
C ILE A 33 11.34 15.91 -3.39
N ALA A 34 12.60 16.34 -3.30
CA ALA A 34 13.66 15.59 -2.64
C ALA A 34 13.39 15.44 -1.13
N ALA A 35 12.89 16.48 -0.46
CA ALA A 35 12.49 16.41 0.94
C ALA A 35 11.34 15.42 1.16
N TYR A 36 10.31 15.46 0.30
CA TYR A 36 9.21 14.50 0.33
C TYR A 36 9.68 13.05 0.15
N GLN A 37 10.61 12.82 -0.78
CA GLN A 37 11.16 11.48 -1.02
C GLN A 37 11.94 10.94 0.17
N ARG A 38 12.74 11.78 0.84
CA ARG A 38 13.45 11.39 2.07
C ARG A 38 12.51 11.10 3.23
N ALA A 39 11.42 11.84 3.34
CA ALA A 39 10.41 11.67 4.39
C ALA A 39 9.42 10.54 4.12
N SER A 40 9.44 9.93 2.93
CA SER A 40 8.44 8.94 2.52
C SER A 40 9.04 7.55 2.34
N SER A 41 8.25 6.51 2.63
CA SER A 41 8.69 5.14 2.36
C SER A 41 8.83 4.87 0.86
N PRO A 42 9.76 3.99 0.43
CA PRO A 42 9.91 3.60 -0.98
C PRO A 42 8.62 3.07 -1.62
N HIS A 43 7.76 2.42 -0.82
CA HIS A 43 6.45 1.96 -1.29
C HIS A 43 5.49 3.11 -1.58
N SER A 44 5.48 4.16 -0.75
CA SER A 44 4.65 5.35 -0.94
C SER A 44 5.08 6.12 -2.20
N ILE A 45 6.39 6.25 -2.42
CA ILE A 45 6.94 6.91 -3.62
C ILE A 45 6.56 6.13 -4.88
N ARG A 46 6.74 4.81 -4.89
CA ARG A 46 6.35 3.96 -6.03
C ARG A 46 4.86 4.02 -6.32
N ALA A 47 4.03 4.01 -5.28
CA ALA A 47 2.59 4.13 -5.43
C ALA A 47 2.19 5.49 -6.01
N LEU A 48 2.78 6.59 -5.51
CA LEU A 48 2.53 7.93 -6.02
C LEU A 48 2.96 8.04 -7.50
N LYS A 49 4.16 7.56 -7.85
CA LYS A 49 4.63 7.52 -9.23
C LYS A 49 3.66 6.77 -10.14
N SER A 50 3.29 5.54 -9.78
CA SER A 50 2.37 4.71 -10.57
C SER A 50 1.00 5.36 -10.75
N ASP A 51 0.47 6.02 -9.71
CA ASP A 51 -0.81 6.73 -9.80
C ASP A 51 -0.71 7.96 -10.69
N THR A 52 0.41 8.68 -10.62
CA THR A 52 0.72 9.85 -11.46
C THR A 52 0.75 9.47 -12.93
N GLU A 53 1.50 8.43 -13.27
CA GLU A 53 1.62 7.92 -14.64
C GLU A 53 0.27 7.41 -15.18
N ALA A 54 -0.50 6.73 -14.35
CA ALA A 54 -1.82 6.23 -14.71
C ALA A 54 -2.83 7.35 -14.96
N PHE A 55 -2.75 8.44 -14.16
CA PHE A 55 -3.58 9.62 -14.32
C PHE A 55 -3.22 10.40 -15.57
N ASP A 56 -1.93 10.72 -15.77
CA ASP A 56 -1.46 11.44 -16.96
C ASP A 56 -1.78 10.67 -18.24
N GLY A 57 -1.54 9.35 -18.26
CA GLY A 57 -1.87 8.50 -19.39
C GLY A 57 -3.37 8.50 -19.72
N TRP A 58 -4.24 8.60 -18.71
CA TRP A 58 -5.68 8.77 -18.93
C TRP A 58 -5.99 10.17 -19.47
N CYS A 59 -5.42 11.23 -18.92
CA CYS A 59 -5.60 12.61 -19.39
C CYS A 59 -5.20 12.75 -20.85
N ARG A 60 -4.06 12.18 -21.27
CA ARG A 60 -3.61 12.18 -22.67
C ARG A 60 -4.62 11.50 -23.59
N ARG A 61 -5.12 10.32 -23.22
CA ARG A 61 -6.13 9.61 -24.04
C ARG A 61 -7.45 10.35 -24.17
N MET A 62 -7.83 11.09 -23.12
CA MET A 62 -9.07 11.88 -23.09
C MET A 62 -8.87 13.33 -23.58
N ASN A 63 -7.69 13.65 -24.09
CA ASN A 63 -7.28 15.00 -24.50
C ASN A 63 -7.52 16.05 -23.40
N ARG A 64 -7.22 15.72 -22.14
CA ARG A 64 -7.34 16.60 -20.97
C ARG A 64 -5.97 17.06 -20.47
N ILE A 65 -5.97 18.18 -19.75
CA ILE A 65 -4.79 18.67 -19.04
C ILE A 65 -4.68 17.95 -17.70
N ALA A 66 -3.48 17.48 -17.36
CA ALA A 66 -3.20 16.82 -16.11
C ALA A 66 -2.72 17.79 -15.02
N LEU A 67 -2.06 18.90 -15.40
CA LEU A 67 -1.51 19.90 -14.48
C LEU A 67 -1.67 21.33 -15.02
N PRO A 68 -2.24 22.28 -14.25
CA PRO A 68 -3.14 22.01 -13.11
C PRO A 68 -4.42 21.34 -13.60
N VAL A 69 -4.99 20.43 -12.78
CA VAL A 69 -6.20 19.74 -13.20
C VAL A 69 -7.47 20.36 -12.62
N SER A 70 -8.55 20.36 -13.39
CA SER A 70 -9.86 20.81 -12.93
C SER A 70 -10.55 19.72 -12.09
N ALA A 71 -11.47 20.15 -11.20
CA ALA A 71 -12.26 19.23 -10.39
C ALA A 71 -13.12 18.28 -11.22
N GLU A 72 -13.64 18.74 -12.38
CA GLU A 72 -14.40 17.91 -13.31
C GLU A 72 -13.54 16.81 -13.91
N THR A 73 -12.32 17.14 -14.34
CA THR A 73 -11.39 16.16 -14.91
C THR A 73 -11.02 15.08 -13.89
N VAL A 74 -10.79 15.45 -12.61
CA VAL A 74 -10.56 14.48 -11.54
C VAL A 74 -11.78 13.59 -11.31
N ALA A 75 -12.98 14.18 -11.29
CA ALA A 75 -14.22 13.43 -11.11
C ALA A 75 -14.44 12.44 -12.26
N ASP A 76 -14.26 12.86 -13.52
CA ASP A 76 -14.38 12.00 -14.70
C ASP A 76 -13.35 10.86 -14.69
N TYR A 77 -12.11 11.13 -14.24
CA TYR A 77 -11.10 10.09 -14.06
C TYR A 77 -11.54 9.03 -13.05
N LEU A 78 -12.07 9.45 -11.91
CA LEU A 78 -12.51 8.49 -10.89
C LEU A 78 -13.73 7.68 -11.35
N ASP A 79 -14.66 8.29 -12.08
CA ASP A 79 -15.80 7.56 -12.68
C ASP A 79 -15.29 6.53 -13.69
N ALA A 80 -14.33 6.90 -14.55
CA ALA A 80 -13.70 5.97 -15.47
C ALA A 80 -12.98 4.81 -14.76
N ARG A 81 -12.31 5.07 -13.62
CA ARG A 81 -11.68 4.03 -12.80
C ARG A 81 -12.70 3.16 -12.08
N ALA A 82 -13.79 3.77 -11.60
CA ALA A 82 -14.90 3.05 -10.99
C ALA A 82 -15.58 2.12 -12.02
N GLY A 83 -15.82 2.59 -13.24
CA GLY A 83 -16.36 1.79 -14.34
C GLY A 83 -15.46 0.59 -14.71
N LYS A 84 -14.14 0.73 -14.57
CA LYS A 84 -13.16 -0.36 -14.72
C LYS A 84 -13.03 -1.28 -13.50
N GLY A 85 -13.92 -1.19 -12.52
CA GLY A 85 -13.95 -2.08 -11.36
C GLY A 85 -13.10 -1.63 -10.17
N SER A 86 -12.52 -0.43 -10.18
CA SER A 86 -11.79 0.07 -9.01
C SER A 86 -12.71 0.21 -7.80
N ARG A 87 -12.22 -0.23 -6.63
CA ARG A 87 -12.97 -0.14 -5.36
C ARG A 87 -12.87 1.26 -4.76
N PRO A 88 -13.81 1.67 -3.90
CA PRO A 88 -13.79 2.98 -3.25
C PRO A 88 -12.47 3.32 -2.52
N ALA A 89 -11.82 2.34 -1.89
CA ALA A 89 -10.52 2.53 -1.25
C ALA A 89 -9.42 2.92 -2.27
N SER A 90 -9.39 2.29 -3.45
CA SER A 90 -8.45 2.63 -4.52
C SER A 90 -8.73 4.03 -5.09
N LEU A 91 -10.01 4.40 -5.24
CA LEU A 91 -10.39 5.74 -5.69
C LEU A 91 -9.95 6.81 -4.69
N SER A 92 -10.08 6.53 -3.38
CA SER A 92 -9.57 7.43 -2.33
C SER A 92 -8.05 7.59 -2.39
N ARG A 93 -7.31 6.53 -2.73
CA ARG A 93 -5.86 6.59 -2.95
C ARG A 93 -5.51 7.45 -4.17
N TYR A 94 -6.16 7.25 -5.31
CA TYR A 94 -5.94 8.08 -6.52
C TYR A 94 -6.20 9.57 -6.24
N LYS A 95 -7.29 9.87 -5.49
CA LYS A 95 -7.54 11.22 -5.00
C LYS A 95 -6.35 11.78 -4.23
N ALA A 96 -5.87 11.04 -3.23
CA ALA A 96 -4.76 11.47 -2.38
C ALA A 96 -3.47 11.69 -3.19
N SER A 97 -3.21 10.85 -4.20
CA SER A 97 -2.07 11.00 -5.10
C SER A 97 -2.16 12.28 -5.95
N ILE A 98 -3.34 12.59 -6.51
CA ILE A 98 -3.56 13.83 -7.27
C ILE A 98 -3.39 15.07 -6.37
N ALA A 99 -3.98 15.06 -5.17
CA ALA A 99 -3.80 16.13 -4.20
C ALA A 99 -2.33 16.34 -3.83
N LYS A 100 -1.60 15.23 -3.60
CA LYS A 100 -0.18 15.28 -3.24
C LYS A 100 0.68 15.87 -4.35
N ILE A 101 0.44 15.52 -5.61
CA ILE A 101 1.15 16.10 -6.75
C ILE A 101 0.91 17.61 -6.84
N HIS A 102 -0.33 18.07 -6.69
CA HIS A 102 -0.64 19.50 -6.68
C HIS A 102 0.08 20.22 -5.54
N GLN A 103 0.07 19.62 -4.34
CA GLN A 103 0.81 20.17 -3.19
C GLN A 103 2.32 20.27 -3.44
N LEU A 104 2.95 19.24 -4.05
CA LEU A 104 4.38 19.25 -4.35
C LEU A 104 4.77 20.27 -5.42
N LEU A 105 3.81 20.73 -6.23
CA LEU A 105 4.00 21.69 -7.29
C LEU A 105 3.46 23.09 -6.93
N ASP A 106 3.05 23.28 -5.67
CA ASP A 106 2.40 24.54 -5.22
C ASP A 106 1.18 24.94 -6.05
N LEU A 107 0.45 23.95 -6.55
CA LEU A 107 -0.78 24.12 -7.31
C LEU A 107 -2.01 23.96 -6.42
N LYS A 108 -3.10 24.64 -6.78
CA LYS A 108 -4.38 24.52 -6.08
C LYS A 108 -4.89 23.09 -6.14
N ASP A 109 -5.15 22.48 -4.98
CA ASP A 109 -5.74 21.13 -4.88
C ASP A 109 -7.20 21.15 -5.43
N PRO A 110 -7.52 20.37 -6.48
CA PRO A 110 -8.86 20.28 -7.04
C PRO A 110 -9.79 19.37 -6.22
N THR A 111 -9.26 18.56 -5.32
CA THR A 111 -9.99 17.45 -4.67
C THR A 111 -10.95 17.87 -3.53
N PRO A 112 -10.88 19.06 -2.92
CA PRO A 112 -11.90 19.53 -1.99
C PRO A 112 -13.24 19.93 -2.64
N ALA A 113 -13.30 20.06 -3.98
CA ALA A 113 -14.50 20.50 -4.69
C ALA A 113 -15.73 19.64 -4.37
N PRO A 114 -16.93 20.26 -4.17
CA PRO A 114 -18.16 19.53 -3.83
C PRO A 114 -18.54 18.47 -4.86
N LEU A 115 -18.39 18.76 -6.15
CA LEU A 115 -18.66 17.83 -7.24
C LEU A 115 -17.91 16.51 -7.05
N PHE A 116 -16.62 16.59 -6.75
CA PHE A 116 -15.77 15.44 -6.52
C PHE A 116 -16.23 14.61 -5.31
N LYS A 117 -16.55 15.27 -4.19
CA LYS A 117 -17.02 14.60 -2.98
C LYS A 117 -18.32 13.83 -3.22
N LEU A 118 -19.26 14.44 -3.92
CA LEU A 118 -20.55 13.83 -4.24
C LEU A 118 -20.40 12.61 -5.16
N ARG A 119 -19.55 12.69 -6.19
CA ARG A 119 -19.29 11.54 -7.08
C ARG A 119 -18.63 10.38 -6.34
N LEU A 120 -17.63 10.63 -5.52
CA LEU A 120 -17.03 9.57 -4.71
C LEU A 120 -18.02 8.94 -3.73
N GLN A 121 -18.93 9.73 -3.16
CA GLN A 121 -19.99 9.24 -2.28
C GLN A 121 -21.00 8.38 -3.06
N ALA A 122 -21.37 8.76 -4.27
CA ALA A 122 -22.23 7.95 -5.13
C ALA A 122 -21.63 6.58 -5.42
N VAL A 123 -20.34 6.53 -5.81
CA VAL A 123 -19.63 5.26 -6.03
C VAL A 123 -19.59 4.39 -4.76
N ARG A 124 -19.39 4.99 -3.58
CA ARG A 124 -19.41 4.26 -2.31
C ARG A 124 -20.78 3.67 -2.00
N ARG A 125 -21.87 4.39 -2.30
CA ARG A 125 -23.23 3.87 -2.12
C ARG A 125 -23.56 2.73 -3.08
N GLU A 126 -23.14 2.86 -4.35
CA GLU A 126 -23.39 1.86 -5.38
C GLU A 126 -22.58 0.56 -5.15
N LYS A 127 -21.28 0.67 -4.88
CA LYS A 127 -20.36 -0.48 -4.80
C LYS A 127 -20.15 -1.03 -3.39
N GLY A 128 -20.67 -0.33 -2.37
CA GLY A 128 -20.35 -0.59 -0.97
C GLY A 128 -18.94 -0.17 -0.59
N ALA A 129 -18.70 0.09 0.69
CA ALA A 129 -17.40 0.46 1.23
C ALA A 129 -16.69 -0.71 1.94
N ALA A 130 -17.38 -1.84 2.12
CA ALA A 130 -16.85 -2.99 2.83
C ALA A 130 -15.63 -3.58 2.12
N GLN A 131 -14.57 -3.79 2.87
CA GLN A 131 -13.37 -4.47 2.37
C GLN A 131 -13.57 -5.98 2.53
N LYS A 132 -13.21 -6.73 1.49
CA LYS A 132 -13.17 -8.19 1.59
C LYS A 132 -11.96 -8.57 2.44
N GLN A 133 -12.20 -8.95 3.67
CA GLN A 133 -11.16 -9.43 4.57
C GLN A 133 -10.69 -10.83 4.19
N ALA A 134 -9.41 -11.12 4.47
CA ALA A 134 -8.90 -12.48 4.40
C ALA A 134 -9.57 -13.35 5.48
N ARG A 135 -9.71 -14.64 5.20
CA ARG A 135 -10.23 -15.59 6.19
C ARG A 135 -9.20 -15.80 7.29
N PRO A 136 -9.61 -15.88 8.55
CA PRO A 136 -8.68 -16.14 9.65
C PRO A 136 -8.10 -17.56 9.53
N LEU A 137 -6.79 -17.68 9.77
CA LEU A 137 -6.13 -18.97 9.89
C LEU A 137 -6.33 -19.48 11.34
N ARG A 138 -6.95 -20.64 11.51
CA ARG A 138 -7.16 -21.26 12.82
C ARG A 138 -5.99 -22.20 13.17
N PHE A 139 -5.84 -22.51 14.46
CA PHE A 139 -4.80 -23.44 14.90
C PHE A 139 -5.09 -24.87 14.42
N LYS A 140 -6.31 -25.37 14.63
CA LYS A 140 -6.76 -26.71 14.21
C LYS A 140 -8.25 -26.71 13.89
N GLY A 141 -8.70 -27.74 13.21
CA GLY A 141 -10.10 -27.95 12.87
C GLY A 141 -10.53 -27.25 11.59
N PRO A 142 -11.72 -27.56 11.07
CA PRO A 142 -12.24 -26.95 9.87
C PRO A 142 -12.58 -25.48 10.13
N VAL A 143 -12.24 -24.61 9.18
CA VAL A 143 -12.78 -23.25 9.14
C VAL A 143 -14.20 -23.37 8.58
N ARG A 144 -15.23 -23.27 9.42
CA ARG A 144 -16.61 -23.20 8.95
C ARG A 144 -16.83 -21.89 8.23
N ASP A 145 -17.20 -21.96 6.98
CA ASP A 145 -17.77 -20.84 6.25
C ASP A 145 -19.26 -20.78 6.61
N VAL A 146 -19.67 -19.75 7.33
CA VAL A 146 -21.06 -19.60 7.81
C VAL A 146 -22.04 -19.54 6.64
N GLU A 147 -21.60 -19.11 5.46
CA GLU A 147 -22.43 -18.98 4.27
C GLU A 147 -22.43 -20.24 3.37
N ARG A 148 -21.49 -21.15 3.56
CA ARG A 148 -21.38 -22.37 2.74
C ARG A 148 -20.96 -23.54 3.64
N ASP A 149 -21.82 -24.47 3.84
CA ASP A 149 -21.64 -25.67 4.66
C ASP A 149 -20.49 -26.61 4.19
N LYS A 150 -19.66 -26.15 3.26
CA LYS A 150 -18.49 -26.83 2.70
C LYS A 150 -17.19 -26.12 3.06
N ALA A 151 -16.93 -25.93 4.33
CA ALA A 151 -15.71 -25.30 4.77
C ALA A 151 -14.57 -26.31 4.92
N ARG A 152 -13.81 -26.46 3.89
CA ARG A 152 -12.43 -26.95 4.00
C ARG A 152 -11.52 -25.73 4.12
N GLY A 153 -11.28 -25.26 5.35
CA GLY A 153 -10.31 -24.21 5.63
C GLY A 153 -8.94 -24.81 5.89
N LEU A 154 -7.90 -24.10 5.48
CA LEU A 154 -6.55 -24.35 5.93
C LEU A 154 -6.46 -23.99 7.42
N ASN A 155 -5.75 -24.81 8.20
CA ASN A 155 -5.36 -24.48 9.56
C ASN A 155 -3.84 -24.55 9.68
N ILE A 156 -3.28 -23.86 10.69
CA ILE A 156 -1.83 -23.75 10.82
C ILE A 156 -1.16 -25.10 11.02
N ARG A 157 -1.76 -25.99 11.80
CA ARG A 157 -1.22 -27.33 12.06
C ARG A 157 -1.06 -28.14 10.77
N ALA A 158 -2.09 -28.18 9.93
CA ALA A 158 -2.02 -28.87 8.65
C ALA A 158 -1.01 -28.24 7.68
N LEU A 159 -0.81 -26.91 7.74
CA LEU A 159 0.24 -26.25 6.97
C LEU A 159 1.64 -26.69 7.44
N LEU A 160 1.87 -26.73 8.75
CA LEU A 160 3.17 -27.13 9.32
C LEU A 160 3.48 -28.61 9.04
N GLU A 161 2.47 -29.49 9.12
CA GLU A 161 2.61 -30.91 8.82
C GLU A 161 2.96 -31.18 7.33
N ASN A 162 2.62 -30.25 6.43
CA ASN A 162 2.96 -30.33 5.00
C ASN A 162 4.30 -29.65 4.64
N CYS A 163 4.98 -29.02 5.57
CA CYS A 163 6.34 -28.55 5.35
C CYS A 163 7.31 -29.73 5.36
N GLY A 164 8.21 -29.81 4.38
CA GLY A 164 9.25 -30.85 4.32
C GLY A 164 10.26 -30.75 5.47
N ASP A 165 11.12 -31.79 5.59
CA ASP A 165 12.22 -31.79 6.56
C ASP A 165 13.54 -31.32 5.96
N ASP A 166 13.53 -30.86 4.70
CA ASP A 166 14.63 -30.19 4.02
C ASP A 166 14.74 -28.71 4.47
N LEU A 167 15.85 -28.05 4.10
CA LEU A 167 16.09 -26.65 4.50
C LEU A 167 14.96 -25.68 4.09
N PRO A 168 14.39 -25.74 2.86
CA PRO A 168 13.21 -24.98 2.51
C PRO A 168 12.00 -25.27 3.40
N GLY A 169 11.72 -26.52 3.71
CA GLY A 169 10.60 -26.90 4.56
C GLY A 169 10.76 -26.44 6.00
N LEU A 170 11.96 -26.53 6.56
CA LEU A 170 12.28 -26.01 7.90
C LEU A 170 12.10 -24.47 7.94
N ARG A 171 12.60 -23.76 6.93
CA ARG A 171 12.40 -22.31 6.78
C ARG A 171 10.91 -21.95 6.73
N ASP A 172 10.14 -22.66 5.91
CA ASP A 172 8.71 -22.37 5.73
C ASP A 172 7.92 -22.67 7.02
N ARG A 173 8.29 -23.75 7.74
CA ARG A 173 7.74 -24.09 9.07
C ARG A 173 8.02 -22.99 10.08
N ALA A 174 9.25 -22.48 10.14
CA ALA A 174 9.64 -21.38 11.04
C ALA A 174 8.86 -20.09 10.71
N LEU A 175 8.80 -19.69 9.43
CA LEU A 175 8.08 -18.52 8.99
C LEU A 175 6.58 -18.58 9.28
N LEU A 176 5.93 -19.73 9.01
CA LEU A 176 4.50 -19.91 9.25
C LEU A 176 4.19 -19.90 10.76
N SER A 177 5.02 -20.54 11.57
CA SER A 177 4.86 -20.56 13.03
C SER A 177 5.02 -19.17 13.63
N ALA A 178 6.11 -18.47 13.29
CA ALA A 178 6.38 -17.13 13.79
C ALA A 178 5.30 -16.14 13.31
N ALA A 179 4.86 -16.22 12.04
CA ALA A 179 3.78 -15.40 11.53
C ALA A 179 2.46 -15.62 12.28
N TYR A 180 2.17 -16.87 12.62
CA TYR A 180 0.95 -17.22 13.35
C TYR A 180 0.97 -16.73 14.79
N ASP A 181 2.10 -16.87 15.48
CA ASP A 181 2.25 -16.43 16.87
C ASP A 181 2.23 -14.91 17.02
N THR A 182 2.92 -14.21 16.13
CA THR A 182 3.17 -12.78 16.26
C THR A 182 2.19 -11.89 15.50
N GLY A 183 1.53 -12.42 14.46
CA GLY A 183 0.70 -11.60 13.55
C GLY A 183 1.50 -10.56 12.77
N LEU A 184 2.81 -10.67 12.68
CA LEU A 184 3.68 -9.74 11.96
C LEU A 184 3.36 -9.70 10.46
N ARG A 185 3.61 -8.55 9.85
CA ARG A 185 3.56 -8.43 8.40
C ARG A 185 4.71 -9.19 7.75
N ALA A 186 4.52 -9.66 6.52
CA ALA A 186 5.55 -10.39 5.80
C ALA A 186 6.89 -9.63 5.76
N SER A 187 6.88 -8.31 5.57
CA SER A 187 8.08 -7.48 5.57
C SER A 187 8.78 -7.39 6.94
N GLU A 188 8.03 -7.43 8.02
CA GLU A 188 8.54 -7.42 9.39
C GLU A 188 9.13 -8.80 9.73
N LEU A 189 8.43 -9.86 9.33
CA LEU A 189 8.86 -11.23 9.56
C LEU A 189 10.16 -11.58 8.81
N VAL A 190 10.30 -11.20 7.54
CA VAL A 190 11.53 -11.46 6.76
C VAL A 190 12.71 -10.55 7.15
N ALA A 191 12.46 -9.48 7.88
CA ALA A 191 13.51 -8.64 8.47
C ALA A 191 14.01 -9.18 9.83
N ALA A 192 13.30 -10.17 10.42
CA ALA A 192 13.73 -10.78 11.65
C ALA A 192 15.01 -11.61 11.44
N SER A 193 15.91 -11.53 12.42
CA SER A 193 17.15 -12.32 12.50
C SER A 193 17.15 -13.13 13.79
N THR A 194 17.93 -14.18 13.85
CA THR A 194 18.14 -14.96 15.07
C THR A 194 18.72 -14.13 16.21
N GLU A 195 19.46 -13.07 15.89
CA GLU A 195 20.00 -12.10 16.86
C GLU A 195 18.91 -11.30 17.58
N HIS A 196 17.72 -11.23 17.00
CA HIS A 196 16.56 -10.54 17.56
C HIS A 196 15.71 -11.48 18.46
N ILE A 197 16.14 -12.71 18.65
CA ILE A 197 15.40 -13.70 19.46
C ILE A 197 16.06 -13.84 20.82
N GLU A 198 15.33 -13.48 21.86
CA GLU A 198 15.76 -13.57 23.26
C GLU A 198 15.05 -14.72 23.97
N ALA A 199 15.80 -15.56 24.68
CA ALA A 199 15.24 -16.62 25.51
C ALA A 199 14.69 -16.03 26.81
N ILE A 200 13.40 -16.30 27.08
CA ILE A 200 12.78 -15.95 28.36
C ILE A 200 12.86 -17.14 29.31
N ASP A 201 12.56 -18.35 28.82
CA ASP A 201 12.59 -19.60 29.51
C ASP A 201 12.88 -20.76 28.52
N PRO A 202 12.99 -22.00 28.94
CA PRO A 202 13.28 -23.13 28.04
C PRO A 202 12.30 -23.30 26.89
N GLU A 203 11.04 -22.87 27.08
CA GLU A 203 9.95 -23.12 26.13
C GLU A 203 9.46 -21.84 25.41
N ALA A 204 9.95 -20.67 25.77
CA ALA A 204 9.46 -19.39 25.23
C ALA A 204 10.59 -18.47 24.80
N ARG A 205 10.32 -17.71 23.75
CA ARG A 205 11.24 -16.69 23.22
C ARG A 205 10.49 -15.39 22.98
N LEU A 206 11.21 -14.28 23.06
CA LEU A 206 10.77 -12.97 22.56
C LEU A 206 11.47 -12.67 21.23
N LEU A 207 10.70 -12.24 20.26
CA LEU A 207 11.22 -11.66 19.02
C LEU A 207 11.19 -10.14 19.14
N GLN A 208 12.34 -9.50 19.05
CA GLN A 208 12.46 -8.05 18.98
C GLN A 208 12.15 -7.58 17.57
N ILE A 209 11.23 -6.63 17.44
CA ILE A 209 10.80 -6.02 16.18
C ILE A 209 11.38 -4.62 16.15
N LEU A 210 12.52 -4.46 15.48
CA LEU A 210 13.26 -3.19 15.47
C LEU A 210 12.49 -2.04 14.81
N ARG A 211 11.63 -2.35 13.84
CA ARG A 211 10.85 -1.36 13.12
C ARG A 211 9.59 -1.97 12.51
N SER A 212 8.47 -1.28 12.61
CA SER A 212 7.22 -1.70 11.98
C SER A 212 6.61 -0.59 11.12
N LYS A 213 5.57 -0.91 10.35
CA LYS A 213 4.82 0.10 9.58
C LYS A 213 4.13 1.13 10.48
N GLY A 214 3.77 0.77 11.71
CA GLY A 214 3.15 1.67 12.69
C GLY A 214 4.17 2.44 13.52
N ASP A 215 5.39 1.94 13.56
CA ASP A 215 6.53 2.49 14.29
C ASP A 215 7.58 2.96 13.27
N GLN A 216 7.38 4.18 12.75
CA GLN A 216 8.30 4.77 11.77
C GLN A 216 9.53 5.38 12.42
N ASP A 217 9.44 5.72 13.69
CA ASP A 217 10.54 6.32 14.47
C ASP A 217 11.49 5.26 15.01
N GLY A 218 11.08 3.98 15.03
CA GLY A 218 11.93 2.84 15.41
C GLY A 218 12.06 2.70 16.93
N GLU A 219 10.98 2.96 17.68
CA GLU A 219 10.92 2.69 19.12
C GLU A 219 11.04 1.19 19.43
N GLY A 220 10.66 0.36 18.43
CA GLY A 220 10.68 -1.08 18.54
C GLY A 220 9.48 -1.66 19.29
N ALA A 221 9.32 -2.97 19.14
CA ALA A 221 8.31 -3.75 19.84
C ALA A 221 8.81 -5.17 20.09
N THR A 222 8.16 -5.91 20.97
CA THR A 222 8.45 -7.33 21.20
C THR A 222 7.23 -8.17 20.90
N ALA A 223 7.45 -9.38 20.39
CA ALA A 223 6.42 -10.38 20.17
C ALA A 223 6.82 -11.72 20.76
N TYR A 224 5.84 -12.43 21.31
CA TYR A 224 6.03 -13.74 21.90
C TYR A 224 6.11 -14.82 20.82
N LEU A 225 7.08 -15.72 20.94
CA LEU A 225 7.19 -16.96 20.17
C LEU A 225 6.89 -18.15 21.06
N SER A 226 5.91 -18.96 20.69
CA SER A 226 5.55 -20.18 21.41
C SER A 226 6.58 -21.29 21.15
N PRO A 227 6.56 -22.38 21.95
CA PRO A 227 7.45 -23.56 21.75
C PRO A 227 7.39 -24.13 20.33
N ARG A 228 6.29 -23.92 19.62
CA ARG A 228 6.13 -24.35 18.22
C ARG A 228 7.02 -23.56 17.24
N SER A 229 7.37 -22.34 17.59
CA SER A 229 8.12 -21.40 16.74
C SER A 229 9.60 -21.34 17.10
N VAL A 230 10.01 -22.05 18.11
CA VAL A 230 11.38 -22.13 18.66
C VAL A 230 12.14 -23.32 18.14
#